data_5bfd8ed8337b970e87e64523ae8dfd9b
#
_entry.id   5bfd8ed8337b970e87e64523ae8dfd9b
#
_cell.length_a   1.000
_cell.length_b   1.000
_cell.length_c   1.000
_cell.angle_alpha   90.00
_cell.angle_beta   90.00
_cell.angle_gamma   90.00
#
_symmetry.space_group_name_H-M   'P 1'
#
loop_
_entity.id
_entity.type
_entity.pdbx_description
1 polymer ?
#
loop_
_entity_poly.entity_id
_entity_poly.type
_entity_poly.pdbx_seq_one_letter_code
_entity_poly.pdbx_strand_id
1 'polypeptide(L)'
;MSPLRRAGRLLAVLGAAGALVLSATPAQAADVLPPGAIDMSDNVQHVANLPRPDQLLTTINSDIAFQGDYAYVGNYGGFTVYDIKNPKKPKLVSSVLCPGSQMDLSVYGNLLFGSVDSSRSDDSCTSVAQSAANKASWEGIRVFDISDKRNPRYVKSIETNCGSHTHTLVPGKDRRNVYLYISSYSPSASFPDCQPPHDLISIVKVPLRDPQNASVIATPNLFPDGGNPGDGQPYPNGTSATSGCHDITAYPEKDLAAGACMGEGILMDIRNPEAPKVLDTVRDDENFAFWHSATFNNRGDKVIFTDELGGGGAATCNEAIGPNRGANAIFDISRRNKMTFKSYYKIPRHQADTENCVAHNGSLIPVDGRDIMVQAWYQGGVSIWDFSDSSHPHEIGYFERGPGADLFDGYWSAYYYNGYIFGSEFSRGFDVLKIDDRRTKGAKDVKYDIFNVQTQPEYKERGHGHGHWW
;
A
#
# COMPACT_ATOMS: atom_id res chain seq x y z
N MET A 1 -24.81 -90.09 -26.82
CA MET A 1 -24.17 -90.13 -25.52
C MET A 1 -24.04 -88.69 -25.06
N SER A 2 -24.93 -88.30 -24.14
CA SER A 2 -25.02 -86.88 -23.63
C SER A 2 -23.95 -86.57 -22.60
N PRO A 3 -23.53 -85.30 -22.50
CA PRO A 3 -22.95 -84.81 -21.26
C PRO A 3 -23.90 -83.84 -20.56
N LEU A 4 -23.84 -83.95 -19.25
CA LEU A 4 -24.62 -83.20 -18.25
C LEU A 4 -24.23 -81.73 -18.22
N ARG A 5 -25.29 -80.88 -18.15
CA ARG A 5 -25.20 -79.43 -17.86
C ARG A 5 -25.06 -79.25 -16.35
N ARG A 6 -24.05 -78.48 -15.90
CA ARG A 6 -24.01 -77.86 -14.57
C ARG A 6 -24.34 -76.39 -14.72
N ALA A 7 -25.43 -75.97 -14.04
CA ALA A 7 -25.86 -74.59 -13.92
C ALA A 7 -25.05 -73.87 -12.80
N GLY A 8 -24.32 -72.83 -13.15
CA GLY A 8 -23.71 -71.96 -12.16
C GLY A 8 -24.65 -70.75 -11.92
N ARG A 9 -24.98 -70.52 -10.68
CA ARG A 9 -25.74 -69.32 -10.27
C ARG A 9 -24.78 -68.14 -10.18
N LEU A 10 -24.99 -67.10 -11.00
CA LEU A 10 -24.37 -65.78 -10.79
C LEU A 10 -25.19 -65.02 -9.75
N LEU A 11 -24.56 -64.64 -8.65
CA LEU A 11 -25.06 -63.59 -7.76
C LEU A 11 -24.66 -62.22 -8.34
N ALA A 12 -25.67 -61.44 -8.71
CA ALA A 12 -25.50 -60.04 -9.04
C ALA A 12 -25.48 -59.22 -7.74
N VAL A 13 -24.34 -58.62 -7.40
CA VAL A 13 -24.23 -57.61 -6.35
C VAL A 13 -24.50 -56.28 -6.98
N LEU A 14 -25.69 -55.72 -6.68
CA LEU A 14 -26.02 -54.29 -6.99
C LEU A 14 -25.29 -53.40 -5.97
N GLY A 15 -24.20 -52.80 -6.40
CA GLY A 15 -23.57 -51.69 -5.71
C GLY A 15 -24.32 -50.40 -5.96
N ALA A 16 -25.06 -49.89 -4.97
CA ALA A 16 -25.65 -48.55 -5.00
C ALA A 16 -24.51 -47.53 -4.81
N ALA A 17 -24.07 -46.91 -5.90
CA ALA A 17 -23.23 -45.71 -5.86
C ALA A 17 -24.13 -44.51 -5.47
N GLY A 18 -24.12 -44.12 -4.21
CA GLY A 18 -24.68 -42.87 -3.74
C GLY A 18 -23.85 -41.69 -4.25
N ALA A 19 -24.34 -40.99 -5.27
CA ALA A 19 -23.78 -39.70 -5.64
C ALA A 19 -24.11 -38.70 -4.52
N LEU A 20 -23.11 -38.28 -3.76
CA LEU A 20 -23.20 -37.08 -2.93
C LEU A 20 -23.29 -35.88 -3.88
N VAL A 21 -24.50 -35.39 -4.08
CA VAL A 21 -24.73 -34.05 -4.65
C VAL A 21 -24.38 -33.06 -3.54
N LEU A 22 -23.17 -32.54 -3.56
CA LEU A 22 -22.83 -31.33 -2.83
C LEU A 22 -23.65 -30.21 -3.48
N SER A 23 -24.78 -29.85 -2.88
CA SER A 23 -25.47 -28.60 -3.21
C SER A 23 -24.56 -27.46 -2.78
N ALA A 24 -23.87 -26.85 -3.75
CA ALA A 24 -23.28 -25.53 -3.56
C ALA A 24 -24.47 -24.59 -3.24
N THR A 25 -24.57 -24.13 -2.00
CA THR A 25 -25.43 -22.99 -1.68
C THR A 25 -24.94 -21.83 -2.53
N PRO A 26 -25.81 -21.15 -3.30
CA PRO A 26 -25.39 -19.94 -3.98
C PRO A 26 -24.83 -18.98 -2.94
N ALA A 27 -23.65 -18.42 -3.18
CA ALA A 27 -23.12 -17.34 -2.38
C ALA A 27 -24.23 -16.26 -2.34
N GLN A 28 -24.71 -15.96 -1.15
CA GLN A 28 -25.71 -14.93 -0.96
C GLN A 28 -25.01 -13.63 -1.37
N ALA A 29 -25.58 -12.89 -2.33
CA ALA A 29 -25.09 -11.56 -2.64
C ALA A 29 -25.01 -10.79 -1.32
N ALA A 30 -23.85 -10.26 -0.98
CA ALA A 30 -23.70 -9.50 0.25
C ALA A 30 -24.72 -8.36 0.20
N ASP A 31 -25.49 -8.18 1.27
CA ASP A 31 -26.40 -7.04 1.39
C ASP A 31 -25.52 -5.78 1.40
N VAL A 32 -25.59 -5.01 0.31
CA VAL A 32 -24.85 -3.74 0.19
C VAL A 32 -25.29 -2.83 1.33
N LEU A 33 -24.35 -2.31 2.08
CA LEU A 33 -24.62 -1.44 3.20
C LEU A 33 -25.34 -0.15 2.73
N PRO A 34 -26.32 0.35 3.47
CA PRO A 34 -26.88 1.68 3.20
C PRO A 34 -25.81 2.78 3.36
N PRO A 35 -25.90 3.91 2.64
CA PRO A 35 -24.98 5.02 2.79
C PRO A 35 -24.81 5.45 4.25
N GLY A 36 -23.57 5.53 4.71
CA GLY A 36 -23.22 5.92 6.09
C GLY A 36 -23.43 4.84 7.16
N ALA A 37 -23.98 3.68 6.84
CA ALA A 37 -23.98 2.55 7.74
C ALA A 37 -22.55 2.04 8.00
N ILE A 38 -22.34 1.45 9.17
CA ILE A 38 -21.07 0.83 9.54
C ILE A 38 -21.30 -0.66 9.79
N ASP A 39 -20.46 -1.49 9.20
CA ASP A 39 -20.33 -2.89 9.51
C ASP A 39 -18.89 -3.23 9.91
N MET A 40 -18.73 -4.14 10.84
CA MET A 40 -17.42 -4.58 11.30
C MET A 40 -17.53 -5.94 11.98
N SER A 41 -16.44 -6.69 11.96
CA SER A 41 -16.36 -7.94 12.71
C SER A 41 -16.40 -7.71 14.22
N ASP A 42 -16.90 -8.68 15.00
CA ASP A 42 -17.07 -8.58 16.46
C ASP A 42 -15.77 -8.24 17.22
N ASN A 43 -14.62 -8.54 16.64
CA ASN A 43 -13.29 -8.28 17.21
C ASN A 43 -12.66 -6.95 16.78
N VAL A 44 -13.37 -6.13 16.00
CA VAL A 44 -12.93 -4.79 15.60
C VAL A 44 -13.84 -3.74 16.26
N GLN A 45 -13.27 -2.62 16.64
CA GLN A 45 -13.96 -1.49 17.27
C GLN A 45 -13.61 -0.21 16.51
N HIS A 46 -14.61 0.57 16.13
CA HIS A 46 -14.43 1.96 15.72
C HIS A 46 -14.27 2.83 16.97
N VAL A 47 -13.09 3.41 17.17
CA VAL A 47 -12.70 4.07 18.42
C VAL A 47 -12.91 5.58 18.36
N ALA A 48 -12.56 6.19 17.23
CA ALA A 48 -12.70 7.63 17.01
C ALA A 48 -12.70 7.95 15.51
N ASN A 49 -13.32 9.07 15.15
CA ASN A 49 -13.21 9.71 13.85
C ASN A 49 -13.00 11.21 14.04
N LEU A 50 -12.07 11.80 13.29
CA LEU A 50 -11.91 13.23 13.15
C LEU A 50 -12.18 13.63 11.71
N PRO A 51 -13.16 14.52 11.45
CA PRO A 51 -13.40 15.02 10.11
C PRO A 51 -12.18 15.81 9.60
N ARG A 52 -12.08 15.96 8.28
CA ARG A 52 -11.08 16.84 7.68
C ARG A 52 -11.24 18.27 8.20
N PRO A 53 -10.14 19.03 8.42
CA PRO A 53 -10.23 20.43 8.82
C PRO A 53 -10.84 21.29 7.71
N ASP A 54 -11.51 22.38 8.09
CA ASP A 54 -12.28 23.23 7.17
C ASP A 54 -11.50 23.66 5.91
N GLN A 55 -10.22 23.97 6.06
CA GLN A 55 -9.38 24.39 4.94
C GLN A 55 -9.02 23.27 3.94
N LEU A 56 -9.27 21.99 4.26
CA LEU A 56 -9.03 20.82 3.42
C LEU A 56 -10.31 20.05 3.06
N LEU A 57 -11.49 20.62 3.30
CA LEU A 57 -12.77 19.98 3.01
C LEU A 57 -13.04 19.80 1.50
N THR A 58 -12.42 20.62 0.65
CA THR A 58 -12.59 20.56 -0.81
C THR A 58 -11.65 19.57 -1.49
N THR A 59 -10.77 18.93 -0.72
CA THR A 59 -9.78 17.96 -1.20
C THR A 59 -9.85 16.69 -0.36
N ILE A 60 -9.30 15.60 -0.85
CA ILE A 60 -9.36 14.28 -0.22
C ILE A 60 -8.08 13.98 0.57
N ASN A 61 -8.21 13.17 1.63
CA ASN A 61 -7.05 12.64 2.35
C ASN A 61 -6.35 11.52 1.59
N SER A 62 -5.09 11.25 1.95
CA SER A 62 -4.26 10.24 1.32
C SER A 62 -3.46 9.44 2.35
N ASP A 63 -2.14 9.49 2.30
CA ASP A 63 -1.24 8.66 3.10
C ASP A 63 -1.09 9.12 4.57
N ILE A 64 -0.48 8.27 5.42
CA ILE A 64 -0.22 8.55 6.83
C ILE A 64 1.22 8.15 7.21
N ALA A 65 1.95 9.08 7.83
CA ALA A 65 3.21 8.80 8.52
C ALA A 65 3.07 9.08 10.02
N PHE A 66 3.93 8.44 10.84
CA PHE A 66 3.85 8.57 12.32
C PHE A 66 5.21 8.86 12.92
N GLN A 67 5.20 9.69 13.99
CA GLN A 67 6.37 9.90 14.84
C GLN A 67 5.95 10.19 16.28
N GLY A 68 6.37 9.32 17.21
CA GLY A 68 6.02 9.45 18.63
C GLY A 68 4.51 9.47 18.84
N ASP A 69 4.03 10.55 19.41
CA ASP A 69 2.60 10.77 19.70
C ASP A 69 1.85 11.50 18.56
N TYR A 70 2.41 11.54 17.33
CA TYR A 70 1.83 12.30 16.22
C TYR A 70 1.60 11.44 14.98
N ALA A 71 0.45 11.68 14.32
CA ALA A 71 0.17 11.22 12.97
C ALA A 71 0.17 12.41 12.01
N TYR A 72 0.77 12.23 10.85
CA TYR A 72 0.81 13.17 9.74
C TYR A 72 -0.02 12.58 8.62
N VAL A 73 -1.09 13.25 8.23
CA VAL A 73 -2.03 12.76 7.22
C VAL A 73 -1.92 13.63 5.98
N GLY A 74 -1.56 13.02 4.87
CA GLY A 74 -1.54 13.64 3.56
C GLY A 74 -2.94 14.00 3.09
N ASN A 75 -2.99 15.02 2.24
CA ASN A 75 -4.22 15.51 1.63
C ASN A 75 -3.86 16.19 0.30
N TYR A 76 -4.71 16.08 -0.70
CA TYR A 76 -4.48 16.70 -2.01
C TYR A 76 -4.28 18.23 -1.95
N GLY A 77 -4.74 18.86 -0.87
CA GLY A 77 -4.51 20.28 -0.58
C GLY A 77 -3.33 20.58 0.35
N GLY A 78 -2.61 19.55 0.83
CA GLY A 78 -1.51 19.70 1.77
C GLY A 78 -1.42 18.57 2.78
N PHE A 79 -1.29 18.86 4.09
CA PHE A 79 -1.27 17.82 5.11
C PHE A 79 -1.80 18.31 6.47
N THR A 80 -2.13 17.36 7.33
CA THR A 80 -2.63 17.61 8.68
C THR A 80 -1.77 16.90 9.71
N VAL A 81 -1.56 17.51 10.88
CA VAL A 81 -0.88 16.92 12.03
C VAL A 81 -1.90 16.67 13.14
N TYR A 82 -1.98 15.42 13.61
CA TYR A 82 -2.82 15.01 14.73
C TYR A 82 -1.97 14.58 15.92
N ASP A 83 -2.35 15.01 17.13
CA ASP A 83 -1.88 14.43 18.39
C ASP A 83 -2.69 13.15 18.65
N ILE A 84 -2.02 12.01 18.64
CA ILE A 84 -2.58 10.67 18.86
C ILE A 84 -2.11 10.05 20.18
N LYS A 85 -1.55 10.83 21.11
CA LYS A 85 -1.13 10.36 22.43
C LYS A 85 -2.25 9.63 23.18
N ASN A 86 -3.48 10.10 23.00
CA ASN A 86 -4.67 9.39 23.39
C ASN A 86 -5.47 8.99 22.12
N PRO A 87 -5.26 7.79 21.58
CA PRO A 87 -5.91 7.36 20.34
C PRO A 87 -7.45 7.34 20.41
N LYS A 88 -8.03 7.31 21.61
CA LYS A 88 -9.50 7.40 21.82
C LYS A 88 -10.02 8.83 21.72
N LYS A 89 -9.16 9.82 21.74
CA LYS A 89 -9.49 11.26 21.66
C LYS A 89 -8.36 11.99 20.92
N PRO A 90 -8.08 11.65 19.67
CA PRO A 90 -7.07 12.33 18.88
C PRO A 90 -7.45 13.79 18.71
N LYS A 91 -6.47 14.66 18.44
CA LYS A 91 -6.69 16.11 18.33
C LYS A 91 -5.97 16.67 17.12
N LEU A 92 -6.63 17.56 16.42
CA LEU A 92 -5.98 18.40 15.42
C LEU A 92 -4.94 19.30 16.09
N VAL A 93 -3.72 19.29 15.58
CA VAL A 93 -2.60 20.15 16.03
C VAL A 93 -2.39 21.28 15.05
N SER A 94 -2.26 20.95 13.76
CA SER A 94 -2.08 21.92 12.68
C SER A 94 -2.54 21.34 11.35
N SER A 95 -2.72 22.22 10.38
CA SER A 95 -3.07 21.88 9.02
C SER A 95 -2.34 22.86 8.10
N VAL A 96 -1.67 22.33 7.08
CA VAL A 96 -0.83 23.09 6.15
C VAL A 96 -1.43 23.01 4.76
N LEU A 97 -1.76 24.18 4.17
CA LEU A 97 -2.15 24.27 2.77
C LEU A 97 -0.89 24.32 1.91
N CYS A 98 -0.72 23.32 1.07
CA CYS A 98 0.40 23.22 0.13
C CYS A 98 0.05 22.20 -0.98
N PRO A 99 -0.81 22.57 -1.93
CA PRO A 99 -1.38 21.64 -2.89
C PRO A 99 -0.31 21.01 -3.78
N GLY A 100 -0.46 19.70 -4.05
CA GLY A 100 0.51 18.95 -4.86
C GLY A 100 0.00 17.59 -5.32
N SER A 101 -1.31 17.34 -5.25
CA SER A 101 -1.97 16.07 -5.44
C SER A 101 -1.79 15.15 -4.22
N GLN A 102 -1.51 13.87 -4.38
CA GLN A 102 -1.69 12.85 -3.33
C GLN A 102 -0.96 13.14 -2.01
N MET A 103 0.18 13.84 -2.04
CA MET A 103 0.93 14.18 -0.84
C MET A 103 1.28 12.92 -0.01
N ASP A 104 1.86 11.90 -0.66
CA ASP A 104 2.49 10.79 0.04
C ASP A 104 3.55 11.32 1.00
N LEU A 105 3.58 10.81 2.24
CA LEU A 105 4.34 11.40 3.33
C LEU A 105 5.35 10.45 3.95
N SER A 106 6.53 10.98 4.30
CA SER A 106 7.42 10.34 5.26
C SER A 106 7.99 11.34 6.26
N VAL A 107 8.38 10.84 7.44
CA VAL A 107 8.98 11.65 8.50
C VAL A 107 10.30 11.06 8.97
N TYR A 108 11.27 11.92 9.30
CA TYR A 108 12.51 11.51 9.91
C TYR A 108 13.13 12.63 10.73
N GLY A 109 13.28 12.44 12.04
CA GLY A 109 13.75 13.50 12.94
C GLY A 109 12.81 14.70 12.92
N ASN A 110 13.31 15.87 12.54
CA ASN A 110 12.51 17.09 12.44
C ASN A 110 12.05 17.39 11.00
N LEU A 111 12.15 16.44 10.09
CA LEU A 111 11.78 16.64 8.70
C LEU A 111 10.55 15.82 8.33
N LEU A 112 9.70 16.44 7.51
CA LEU A 112 8.62 15.78 6.79
C LEU A 112 8.89 15.98 5.29
N PHE A 113 8.71 14.92 4.54
CA PHE A 113 8.81 14.90 3.08
C PHE A 113 7.42 14.67 2.51
N GLY A 114 7.06 15.41 1.48
CA GLY A 114 5.77 15.29 0.81
C GLY A 114 5.95 15.21 -0.70
N SER A 115 5.32 14.22 -1.31
CA SER A 115 5.31 13.98 -2.76
C SER A 115 4.39 14.94 -3.49
N VAL A 116 4.80 15.37 -4.67
CA VAL A 116 4.01 16.20 -5.60
C VAL A 116 4.06 15.56 -6.97
N ASP A 117 2.94 15.02 -7.43
CA ASP A 117 2.74 14.38 -8.72
C ASP A 117 1.71 15.07 -9.62
N SER A 118 1.26 16.26 -9.22
CA SER A 118 0.42 17.13 -10.02
C SER A 118 1.23 18.35 -10.43
N SER A 119 1.47 18.48 -11.72
CA SER A 119 2.31 19.56 -12.27
C SER A 119 1.80 20.95 -11.89
N ARG A 120 2.70 21.77 -11.33
CA ARG A 120 2.42 23.08 -10.71
C ARG A 120 3.11 24.21 -11.45
N SER A 121 2.64 25.45 -11.25
CA SER A 121 3.26 26.65 -11.82
C SER A 121 4.67 26.92 -11.28
N ASP A 122 4.93 26.47 -10.05
CA ASP A 122 6.19 26.65 -9.33
C ASP A 122 6.21 25.73 -8.09
N ASP A 123 7.29 25.74 -7.34
CA ASP A 123 7.50 24.88 -6.17
C ASP A 123 6.83 25.38 -4.88
N SER A 124 6.23 26.56 -4.89
CA SER A 124 5.63 27.17 -3.69
C SER A 124 4.33 26.49 -3.26
N CYS A 125 3.95 26.71 -1.98
CA CYS A 125 2.66 26.26 -1.47
C CYS A 125 1.46 27.10 -2.00
N THR A 126 1.71 28.18 -2.73
CA THR A 126 0.68 28.99 -3.38
C THR A 126 0.58 28.73 -4.89
N SER A 127 1.36 27.77 -5.39
CA SER A 127 1.36 27.38 -6.80
C SER A 127 -0.02 26.90 -7.26
N VAL A 128 -0.29 27.08 -8.54
CA VAL A 128 -1.53 26.62 -9.19
C VAL A 128 -1.23 25.46 -10.13
N ALA A 129 -2.25 24.66 -10.50
CA ALA A 129 -2.10 23.60 -11.48
C ALA A 129 -1.60 24.18 -12.81
N GLN A 130 -0.65 23.49 -13.44
CA GLN A 130 -0.08 23.83 -14.73
C GLN A 130 0.12 22.55 -15.55
N SER A 131 0.09 22.66 -16.86
CA SER A 131 0.33 21.51 -17.74
C SER A 131 1.79 21.04 -17.63
N ALA A 132 2.02 19.74 -17.48
CA ALA A 132 3.34 19.12 -17.57
C ALA A 132 4.01 19.30 -18.95
N ALA A 133 3.28 19.67 -19.99
CA ALA A 133 3.86 20.05 -21.29
C ALA A 133 4.56 21.42 -21.28
N ASN A 134 4.37 22.21 -20.22
CA ASN A 134 5.08 23.48 -20.02
C ASN A 134 6.42 23.20 -19.32
N LYS A 135 7.53 23.48 -19.96
CA LYS A 135 8.90 23.30 -19.38
C LYS A 135 9.12 24.08 -18.07
N ALA A 136 8.36 25.13 -17.81
CA ALA A 136 8.46 25.90 -16.57
C ALA A 136 7.55 25.34 -15.46
N SER A 137 6.84 24.24 -15.69
CA SER A 137 6.10 23.55 -14.63
C SER A 137 7.03 22.84 -13.66
N TRP A 138 6.55 22.56 -12.48
CA TRP A 138 7.31 21.92 -11.42
C TRP A 138 6.52 20.79 -10.75
N GLU A 139 7.19 19.68 -10.44
CA GLU A 139 6.72 18.58 -9.61
C GLU A 139 7.93 17.84 -8.98
N GLY A 140 7.73 17.16 -7.84
CA GLY A 140 8.83 16.50 -7.12
C GLY A 140 8.58 16.35 -5.63
N ILE A 141 9.57 16.66 -4.80
CA ILE A 141 9.51 16.53 -3.33
C ILE A 141 9.53 17.91 -2.66
N ARG A 142 8.68 18.10 -1.67
CA ARG A 142 8.74 19.21 -0.72
C ARG A 142 9.23 18.74 0.64
N VAL A 143 10.08 19.53 1.26
CA VAL A 143 10.67 19.28 2.58
C VAL A 143 10.16 20.32 3.58
N PHE A 144 9.63 19.85 4.70
CA PHE A 144 9.15 20.70 5.79
C PHE A 144 9.93 20.43 7.07
N ASP A 145 10.22 21.49 7.84
CA ASP A 145 10.67 21.41 9.23
C ASP A 145 9.44 21.28 10.14
N ILE A 146 9.35 20.17 10.82
CA ILE A 146 8.27 19.83 11.76
C ILE A 146 8.75 19.84 13.22
N SER A 147 9.85 20.54 13.55
CA SER A 147 10.32 20.70 14.91
C SER A 147 9.23 21.30 15.82
N ASP A 148 8.49 22.29 15.33
CA ASP A 148 7.23 22.73 15.92
C ASP A 148 6.04 22.15 15.13
N LYS A 149 5.37 21.15 15.71
CA LYS A 149 4.20 20.48 15.12
C LYS A 149 3.01 21.40 14.92
N ARG A 150 2.96 22.54 15.62
CA ARG A 150 1.89 23.54 15.48
C ARG A 150 2.12 24.48 14.30
N ASN A 151 3.37 24.61 13.88
CA ASN A 151 3.78 25.53 12.82
C ASN A 151 4.84 24.91 11.91
N PRO A 152 4.51 23.86 11.15
CA PRO A 152 5.41 23.30 10.15
C PRO A 152 5.89 24.36 9.17
N ARG A 153 7.18 24.34 8.82
CA ARG A 153 7.79 25.35 7.94
C ARG A 153 8.34 24.71 6.67
N TYR A 154 7.97 25.25 5.54
CA TYR A 154 8.57 24.89 4.27
C TYR A 154 10.08 25.18 4.26
N VAL A 155 10.89 24.21 3.88
CA VAL A 155 12.34 24.30 3.87
C VAL A 155 12.88 24.36 2.45
N LYS A 156 12.48 23.41 1.60
CA LYS A 156 13.04 23.27 0.25
C LYS A 156 12.12 22.39 -0.61
N SER A 157 12.28 22.53 -1.92
CA SER A 157 11.79 21.63 -2.94
C SER A 157 12.93 20.98 -3.72
N ILE A 158 12.67 19.82 -4.28
CA ILE A 158 13.56 19.12 -5.20
C ILE A 158 12.72 18.63 -6.37
N GLU A 159 12.97 19.16 -7.55
CA GLU A 159 12.34 18.69 -8.79
C GLU A 159 12.89 17.30 -9.16
N THR A 160 12.01 16.41 -9.65
CA THR A 160 12.36 15.04 -10.04
C THR A 160 11.72 14.68 -11.37
N ASN A 161 12.30 13.71 -12.08
CA ASN A 161 11.76 13.24 -13.35
C ASN A 161 10.35 12.66 -13.15
N CYS A 162 9.38 13.14 -13.90
CA CYS A 162 7.96 12.76 -13.77
C CYS A 162 7.35 13.05 -12.38
N GLY A 163 7.90 14.03 -11.66
CA GLY A 163 7.45 14.36 -10.30
C GLY A 163 7.72 13.27 -9.27
N SER A 164 6.86 13.20 -8.26
CA SER A 164 6.90 12.19 -7.22
C SER A 164 5.50 11.75 -6.88
N HIS A 165 5.11 10.57 -7.35
CA HIS A 165 3.82 9.97 -6.98
C HIS A 165 3.88 9.50 -5.53
N THR A 166 4.85 8.64 -5.22
CA THR A 166 5.21 8.26 -3.87
C THR A 166 6.73 8.40 -3.68
N HIS A 167 7.19 8.30 -2.44
CA HIS A 167 8.62 8.22 -2.17
C HIS A 167 8.91 7.29 -1.00
N THR A 168 9.99 6.54 -1.10
CA THR A 168 10.45 5.64 -0.07
C THR A 168 11.64 6.23 0.66
N LEU A 169 11.49 6.48 1.96
CA LEU A 169 12.58 6.95 2.79
C LEU A 169 13.51 5.78 3.16
N VAL A 170 14.78 5.86 2.77
CA VAL A 170 15.82 4.90 3.11
C VAL A 170 16.83 5.55 4.04
N PRO A 171 16.91 5.18 5.32
CA PRO A 171 17.89 5.74 6.25
C PRO A 171 19.33 5.39 5.83
N GLY A 172 20.20 6.39 5.81
CA GLY A 172 21.63 6.16 5.57
C GLY A 172 22.29 5.44 6.74
N LYS A 173 23.13 4.44 6.47
CA LYS A 173 23.87 3.68 7.50
C LYS A 173 24.80 4.59 8.34
N ASP A 174 25.18 5.75 7.82
CA ASP A 174 25.97 6.76 8.51
C ASP A 174 25.15 7.63 9.48
N ARG A 175 23.83 7.52 9.47
CA ARG A 175 22.86 8.32 10.26
C ARG A 175 22.99 9.84 10.06
N ARG A 176 23.63 10.27 8.96
CA ARG A 176 23.79 11.68 8.60
C ARG A 176 22.92 12.10 7.45
N ASN A 177 22.51 11.12 6.66
CA ASN A 177 21.68 11.33 5.48
C ASN A 177 20.49 10.38 5.50
N VAL A 178 19.41 10.80 4.86
CA VAL A 178 18.36 9.89 4.36
C VAL A 178 18.33 10.00 2.84
N TYR A 179 17.87 8.93 2.22
CA TYR A 179 17.67 8.86 0.78
C TYR A 179 16.18 8.69 0.52
N LEU A 180 15.67 9.38 -0.50
CA LEU A 180 14.30 9.19 -0.96
C LEU A 180 14.36 8.54 -2.33
N TYR A 181 13.81 7.36 -2.46
CA TYR A 181 13.59 6.72 -3.75
C TYR A 181 12.26 7.23 -4.29
N ILE A 182 12.33 8.00 -5.35
CA ILE A 182 11.17 8.67 -5.93
C ILE A 182 10.54 7.74 -6.95
N SER A 183 9.32 7.33 -6.67
CA SER A 183 8.47 6.58 -7.58
C SER A 183 7.61 7.55 -8.39
N SER A 184 7.62 7.36 -9.70
CA SER A 184 6.85 8.15 -10.64
C SER A 184 6.63 7.39 -11.94
N TYR A 185 5.62 7.75 -12.71
CA TYR A 185 5.20 7.03 -13.90
C TYR A 185 4.43 7.94 -14.88
N SER A 186 3.79 7.37 -15.89
CA SER A 186 3.00 8.08 -16.92
C SER A 186 3.81 9.07 -17.77
N PRO A 187 4.98 8.67 -18.31
CA PRO A 187 5.75 9.51 -19.22
C PRO A 187 4.99 9.83 -20.50
N SER A 188 5.26 10.99 -21.08
CA SER A 188 4.71 11.38 -22.37
C SER A 188 5.76 12.12 -23.20
N ALA A 189 5.81 11.85 -24.49
CA ALA A 189 6.69 12.59 -25.41
C ALA A 189 6.42 14.11 -25.45
N SER A 190 5.24 14.53 -24.97
CA SER A 190 4.88 15.94 -24.83
C SER A 190 5.34 16.59 -23.52
N PHE A 191 5.86 15.83 -22.55
CA PHE A 191 6.27 16.33 -21.25
C PHE A 191 7.79 16.48 -21.17
N PRO A 192 8.33 17.71 -21.19
CA PRO A 192 9.79 17.94 -21.23
C PRO A 192 10.59 17.27 -20.10
N ASP A 193 9.99 17.12 -18.93
CA ASP A 193 10.63 16.58 -17.72
C ASP A 193 10.13 15.16 -17.37
N CYS A 194 9.36 14.54 -18.27
CA CYS A 194 8.81 13.19 -18.09
C CYS A 194 8.72 12.44 -19.42
N GLN A 195 9.86 12.12 -19.99
CA GLN A 195 9.98 11.48 -21.30
C GLN A 195 9.98 9.96 -21.23
N PRO A 196 9.34 9.24 -22.21
CA PRO A 196 9.52 7.80 -22.37
C PRO A 196 10.95 7.44 -22.88
N PRO A 197 11.46 6.22 -22.56
CA PRO A 197 10.92 5.28 -21.57
C PRO A 197 11.31 5.72 -20.18
N HIS A 198 10.40 5.79 -19.26
CA HIS A 198 10.70 6.16 -17.87
C HIS A 198 11.00 4.90 -17.04
N ASP A 199 12.17 4.28 -17.28
CA ASP A 199 12.58 3.00 -16.69
C ASP A 199 13.45 3.18 -15.43
N LEU A 200 13.31 4.30 -14.74
CA LEU A 200 14.20 4.74 -13.68
C LEU A 200 13.42 5.24 -12.46
N ILE A 201 14.15 5.41 -11.37
CA ILE A 201 13.74 6.21 -10.22
C ILE A 201 14.71 7.37 -10.03
N SER A 202 14.28 8.45 -9.40
CA SER A 202 15.18 9.49 -8.90
C SER A 202 15.58 9.18 -7.45
N ILE A 203 16.87 9.29 -7.11
CA ILE A 203 17.34 9.15 -5.74
C ILE A 203 17.72 10.53 -5.21
N VAL A 204 16.96 11.02 -4.24
CA VAL A 204 17.23 12.27 -3.54
C VAL A 204 18.02 11.97 -2.27
N LYS A 205 19.17 12.61 -2.09
CA LYS A 205 19.96 12.57 -0.84
C LYS A 205 19.65 13.81 -0.02
N VAL A 206 19.27 13.60 1.25
CA VAL A 206 18.96 14.68 2.18
C VAL A 206 19.94 14.64 3.36
N PRO A 207 20.87 15.60 3.45
CA PRO A 207 21.73 15.77 4.64
C PRO A 207 20.87 16.24 5.83
N LEU A 208 20.80 15.45 6.91
CA LEU A 208 19.90 15.73 8.04
C LEU A 208 20.23 17.01 8.82
N ARG A 209 21.51 17.42 8.81
CA ARG A 209 21.96 18.66 9.47
C ARG A 209 21.82 19.90 8.60
N ASP A 210 21.65 19.70 7.30
CA ASP A 210 21.53 20.79 6.32
C ASP A 210 20.62 20.36 5.16
N PRO A 211 19.30 20.25 5.40
CA PRO A 211 18.35 19.78 4.42
C PRO A 211 18.21 20.72 3.21
N GLN A 212 18.70 21.95 3.30
CA GLN A 212 18.79 22.89 2.16
C GLN A 212 19.68 22.36 1.04
N ASN A 213 20.63 21.49 1.35
CA ASN A 213 21.52 20.84 0.37
C ASN A 213 20.97 19.51 -0.16
N ALA A 214 19.69 19.22 0.06
CA ALA A 214 19.03 18.08 -0.56
C ALA A 214 19.02 18.21 -2.09
N SER A 215 19.32 17.12 -2.80
CA SER A 215 19.37 17.11 -4.26
C SER A 215 19.23 15.70 -4.82
N VAL A 216 18.80 15.57 -6.07
CA VAL A 216 18.92 14.33 -6.84
C VAL A 216 20.38 14.00 -7.05
N ILE A 217 20.79 12.79 -6.66
CA ILE A 217 22.20 12.33 -6.78
C ILE A 217 22.37 11.22 -7.81
N ALA A 218 21.30 10.51 -8.16
CA ALA A 218 21.32 9.42 -9.13
C ALA A 218 19.93 9.19 -9.71
N THR A 219 19.89 8.62 -10.91
CA THR A 219 18.67 8.18 -11.60
C THR A 219 18.91 6.77 -12.18
N PRO A 220 19.03 5.72 -11.31
CA PRO A 220 19.31 4.37 -11.78
C PRO A 220 18.17 3.85 -12.65
N ASN A 221 18.53 3.29 -13.82
CA ASN A 221 17.62 2.51 -14.63
C ASN A 221 17.41 1.13 -13.96
N LEU A 222 16.16 0.82 -13.61
CA LEU A 222 15.78 -0.45 -12.99
C LEU A 222 15.38 -1.52 -14.01
N PHE A 223 15.10 -1.13 -15.25
CA PHE A 223 14.58 -1.98 -16.31
C PHE A 223 15.41 -1.84 -17.59
N PRO A 224 16.68 -2.31 -17.59
CA PRO A 224 17.57 -2.14 -18.75
C PRO A 224 17.07 -2.83 -20.02
N ASP A 225 16.17 -3.82 -19.88
CA ASP A 225 15.53 -4.53 -20.99
C ASP A 225 14.11 -4.00 -21.30
N GLY A 226 13.71 -2.85 -20.70
CA GLY A 226 12.41 -2.20 -20.92
C GLY A 226 11.25 -2.75 -20.08
N GLY A 227 11.48 -3.74 -19.21
CA GLY A 227 10.44 -4.32 -18.34
C GLY A 227 9.32 -5.06 -19.07
N ASN A 228 8.15 -5.17 -18.45
CA ASN A 228 6.96 -5.77 -19.07
C ASN A 228 6.37 -4.79 -20.11
N PRO A 229 6.19 -5.20 -21.37
CA PRO A 229 5.61 -4.32 -22.40
C PRO A 229 4.10 -4.07 -22.20
N GLY A 230 3.45 -4.79 -21.26
CA GLY A 230 2.00 -4.83 -21.17
C GLY A 230 1.37 -5.57 -22.36
N ASP A 231 0.06 -5.72 -22.35
CA ASP A 231 -0.67 -6.42 -23.42
C ASP A 231 -1.54 -5.49 -24.29
N GLY A 232 -1.67 -4.21 -23.88
CA GLY A 232 -2.47 -3.22 -24.59
C GLY A 232 -3.98 -3.48 -24.54
N GLN A 233 -4.44 -4.45 -23.74
CA GLN A 233 -5.86 -4.71 -23.59
C GLN A 233 -6.52 -3.68 -22.69
N PRO A 234 -7.80 -3.35 -22.91
CA PRO A 234 -8.51 -2.43 -22.06
C PRO A 234 -8.89 -3.07 -20.70
N TYR A 235 -9.11 -2.22 -19.70
CA TYR A 235 -9.76 -2.59 -18.44
C TYR A 235 -11.05 -3.44 -18.70
N PRO A 236 -11.35 -4.47 -17.92
CA PRO A 236 -10.62 -4.93 -16.73
C PRO A 236 -9.55 -6.02 -17.02
N ASN A 237 -9.28 -6.36 -18.26
CA ASN A 237 -8.50 -7.53 -18.65
C ASN A 237 -7.03 -7.21 -18.96
N GLY A 238 -6.68 -5.95 -19.19
CA GLY A 238 -5.35 -5.53 -19.60
C GLY A 238 -4.33 -5.58 -18.46
N THR A 239 -3.06 -5.76 -18.84
CA THR A 239 -1.88 -5.62 -17.99
C THR A 239 -1.11 -4.37 -18.40
N SER A 240 -0.76 -3.53 -17.44
CA SER A 240 0.00 -2.30 -17.67
C SER A 240 1.42 -2.60 -18.14
N ALA A 241 1.97 -1.70 -18.97
CA ALA A 241 3.40 -1.72 -19.24
C ALA A 241 4.20 -1.21 -18.04
N THR A 242 5.41 -1.73 -17.83
CA THR A 242 6.37 -1.17 -16.88
C THR A 242 6.79 0.22 -17.34
N SER A 243 6.75 1.19 -16.43
CA SER A 243 7.10 2.59 -16.70
C SER A 243 7.46 3.29 -15.38
N GLY A 244 8.66 3.02 -14.84
CA GLY A 244 9.02 3.36 -13.48
C GLY A 244 8.35 2.45 -12.46
N CYS A 245 8.17 2.93 -11.24
CA CYS A 245 7.44 2.22 -10.19
C CYS A 245 6.32 3.09 -9.63
N HIS A 246 5.25 2.45 -9.17
CA HIS A 246 4.20 3.13 -8.41
C HIS A 246 4.66 3.30 -6.95
N ASP A 247 4.88 2.19 -6.25
CA ASP A 247 5.45 2.20 -4.89
C ASP A 247 6.69 1.32 -4.80
N ILE A 248 7.62 1.75 -3.92
CA ILE A 248 8.73 0.92 -3.47
C ILE A 248 8.63 0.84 -1.95
N THR A 249 8.78 -0.37 -1.39
CA THR A 249 8.92 -0.55 0.06
C THR A 249 10.33 -1.01 0.39
N ALA A 250 11.06 -0.19 1.15
CA ALA A 250 12.37 -0.55 1.66
C ALA A 250 12.25 -1.33 2.98
N TYR A 251 13.15 -2.30 3.16
CA TYR A 251 13.36 -3.02 4.41
C TYR A 251 14.84 -2.89 4.81
N PRO A 252 15.23 -1.76 5.43
CA PRO A 252 16.64 -1.41 5.64
C PRO A 252 17.42 -2.45 6.46
N GLU A 253 16.79 -3.09 7.45
CA GLU A 253 17.43 -4.10 8.30
C GLU A 253 17.75 -5.40 7.56
N LYS A 254 17.12 -5.63 6.41
CA LYS A 254 17.39 -6.77 5.51
C LYS A 254 18.22 -6.37 4.29
N ASP A 255 18.55 -5.09 4.14
CA ASP A 255 19.20 -4.55 2.94
C ASP A 255 18.39 -4.82 1.65
N LEU A 256 17.06 -4.95 1.76
CA LEU A 256 16.13 -5.26 0.67
C LEU A 256 15.16 -4.11 0.41
N ALA A 257 14.68 -4.04 -0.83
CA ALA A 257 13.48 -3.29 -1.17
C ALA A 257 12.66 -4.08 -2.21
N ALA A 258 11.36 -3.85 -2.24
CA ALA A 258 10.48 -4.41 -3.25
C ALA A 258 9.75 -3.27 -3.97
N GLY A 259 9.78 -3.26 -5.29
CA GLY A 259 9.11 -2.28 -6.13
C GLY A 259 7.93 -2.91 -6.85
N ALA A 260 6.78 -2.24 -6.82
CA ALA A 260 5.61 -2.55 -7.63
C ALA A 260 5.58 -1.55 -8.78
N CYS A 261 5.87 -2.01 -10.01
CA CYS A 261 6.31 -1.15 -11.09
C CYS A 261 5.38 -1.26 -12.30
N MET A 262 4.08 -1.07 -12.09
CA MET A 262 2.99 -1.08 -13.07
C MET A 262 2.78 -2.45 -13.71
N GLY A 263 3.72 -2.93 -14.53
CA GLY A 263 3.65 -4.19 -15.26
C GLY A 263 4.32 -5.37 -14.54
N GLU A 264 5.10 -5.12 -13.51
CA GLU A 264 5.88 -6.15 -12.83
C GLU A 264 6.29 -5.77 -11.40
N GLY A 265 6.59 -6.78 -10.58
CA GLY A 265 7.18 -6.63 -9.26
C GLY A 265 8.66 -6.93 -9.27
N ILE A 266 9.47 -6.14 -8.56
CA ILE A 266 10.92 -6.33 -8.46
C ILE A 266 11.37 -6.45 -7.01
N LEU A 267 12.42 -7.25 -6.78
CA LEU A 267 13.16 -7.32 -5.51
C LEU A 267 14.53 -6.67 -5.73
N MET A 268 14.96 -5.80 -4.82
CA MET A 268 16.20 -5.05 -4.94
C MET A 268 17.12 -5.23 -3.74
N ASP A 269 18.43 -5.18 -3.98
CA ASP A 269 19.49 -4.98 -2.99
C ASP A 269 19.72 -3.47 -2.79
N ILE A 270 19.55 -3.00 -1.55
CA ILE A 270 19.73 -1.61 -1.16
C ILE A 270 20.87 -1.40 -0.15
N ARG A 271 21.81 -2.34 -0.07
CA ARG A 271 23.02 -2.19 0.80
C ARG A 271 23.76 -0.89 0.53
N ASN A 272 23.81 -0.48 -0.73
CA ASN A 272 24.19 0.86 -1.12
C ASN A 272 22.95 1.64 -1.57
N PRO A 273 22.38 2.51 -0.74
CA PRO A 273 21.17 3.23 -1.08
C PRO A 273 21.33 4.22 -2.25
N GLU A 274 22.56 4.57 -2.63
CA GLU A 274 22.82 5.43 -3.80
C GLU A 274 22.84 4.65 -5.13
N ALA A 275 22.87 3.29 -5.08
CA ALA A 275 22.92 2.43 -6.26
C ALA A 275 22.21 1.10 -6.00
N PRO A 276 20.86 1.09 -5.88
CA PRO A 276 20.06 -0.13 -5.73
C PRO A 276 20.26 -1.04 -6.94
N LYS A 277 20.10 -2.36 -6.72
CA LYS A 277 20.28 -3.36 -7.78
C LYS A 277 19.09 -4.31 -7.78
N VAL A 278 18.48 -4.52 -8.92
CA VAL A 278 17.44 -5.53 -9.10
C VAL A 278 18.05 -6.93 -8.93
N LEU A 279 17.46 -7.74 -8.06
CA LEU A 279 17.85 -9.11 -7.75
C LEU A 279 16.96 -10.14 -8.43
N ASP A 280 15.68 -9.81 -8.54
CA ASP A 280 14.66 -10.67 -9.12
C ASP A 280 13.47 -9.84 -9.63
N THR A 281 12.75 -10.41 -10.59
CA THR A 281 11.56 -9.82 -11.20
C THR A 281 10.47 -10.88 -11.30
N VAL A 282 9.22 -10.50 -11.04
CA VAL A 282 8.04 -11.35 -11.19
C VAL A 282 6.97 -10.62 -12.00
N ARG A 283 6.23 -11.39 -12.79
CA ARG A 283 5.12 -10.93 -13.64
C ARG A 283 3.91 -11.82 -13.42
N ASP A 284 2.75 -11.28 -13.69
CA ASP A 284 1.48 -11.99 -13.73
C ASP A 284 0.60 -11.34 -14.80
N ASP A 285 0.77 -11.80 -16.02
CA ASP A 285 0.09 -11.25 -17.21
C ASP A 285 -1.36 -11.77 -17.33
N GLU A 286 -1.79 -12.66 -16.41
CA GLU A 286 -3.15 -13.21 -16.39
C GLU A 286 -4.06 -12.45 -15.41
N ASN A 287 -3.57 -12.17 -14.20
CA ASN A 287 -4.41 -11.66 -13.13
C ASN A 287 -4.06 -10.25 -12.67
N PHE A 288 -2.80 -9.81 -12.78
CA PHE A 288 -2.40 -8.49 -12.34
C PHE A 288 -2.47 -7.46 -13.48
N ALA A 289 -3.27 -6.43 -13.24
CA ALA A 289 -3.41 -5.32 -14.19
C ALA A 289 -2.43 -4.19 -13.92
N PHE A 290 -2.17 -3.89 -12.63
CA PHE A 290 -1.41 -2.73 -12.22
C PHE A 290 -0.69 -2.98 -10.88
N TRP A 291 0.60 -3.31 -10.95
CA TRP A 291 1.43 -3.52 -9.77
C TRP A 291 1.62 -2.20 -9.03
N HIS A 292 1.03 -2.11 -7.84
CA HIS A 292 0.82 -0.87 -7.11
C HIS A 292 1.74 -0.71 -5.90
N SER A 293 1.67 -1.59 -4.90
CA SER A 293 2.47 -1.51 -3.68
C SER A 293 3.06 -2.85 -3.27
N ALA A 294 4.01 -2.83 -2.34
CA ALA A 294 4.65 -4.02 -1.80
C ALA A 294 4.72 -3.98 -0.27
N THR A 295 4.66 -5.15 0.39
CA THR A 295 4.84 -5.27 1.85
C THR A 295 5.58 -6.58 2.16
N PHE A 296 6.71 -6.51 2.87
CA PHE A 296 7.40 -7.70 3.35
C PHE A 296 6.73 -8.24 4.62
N ASN A 297 6.89 -9.55 4.90
CA ASN A 297 6.70 -10.02 6.27
C ASN A 297 7.92 -9.66 7.14
N ASN A 298 7.81 -9.81 8.47
CA ASN A 298 8.88 -9.39 9.40
C ASN A 298 10.21 -10.15 9.20
N ARG A 299 10.17 -11.39 8.70
CA ARG A 299 11.38 -12.15 8.43
C ARG A 299 12.07 -11.76 7.12
N GLY A 300 11.35 -11.07 6.22
CA GLY A 300 11.84 -10.74 4.88
C GLY A 300 11.92 -11.96 3.95
N ASP A 301 11.22 -13.05 4.28
CA ASP A 301 11.14 -14.26 3.48
C ASP A 301 9.82 -14.39 2.70
N LYS A 302 8.98 -13.37 2.78
CA LYS A 302 7.77 -13.18 1.96
C LYS A 302 7.62 -11.73 1.54
N VAL A 303 7.01 -11.52 0.39
CA VAL A 303 6.55 -10.22 -0.09
C VAL A 303 5.14 -10.36 -0.66
N ILE A 304 4.32 -9.36 -0.38
CA ILE A 304 2.98 -9.20 -0.93
C ILE A 304 3.06 -8.03 -1.92
N PHE A 305 2.52 -8.22 -3.13
CA PHE A 305 2.26 -7.13 -4.07
C PHE A 305 0.76 -6.92 -4.20
N THR A 306 0.34 -5.69 -4.38
CA THR A 306 -1.06 -5.33 -4.62
C THR A 306 -1.31 -5.04 -6.10
N ASP A 307 -2.45 -5.48 -6.62
CA ASP A 307 -2.97 -5.09 -7.94
C ASP A 307 -4.03 -4.01 -7.77
N GLU A 308 -3.72 -2.79 -8.16
CA GLU A 308 -4.70 -1.69 -8.15
C GLU A 308 -5.49 -1.64 -9.46
N LEU A 309 -6.12 -2.72 -9.84
CA LEU A 309 -6.96 -2.81 -11.03
C LEU A 309 -7.95 -1.65 -11.12
N GLY A 310 -7.84 -0.86 -12.17
CA GLY A 310 -8.69 0.31 -12.39
C GLY A 310 -8.24 1.59 -11.68
N GLY A 311 -6.99 1.60 -11.12
CA GLY A 311 -6.38 2.79 -10.53
C GLY A 311 -7.17 3.37 -9.36
N GLY A 312 -7.71 2.50 -8.49
CA GLY A 312 -8.50 2.90 -7.33
C GLY A 312 -9.90 3.46 -7.65
N GLY A 313 -10.21 3.77 -8.89
CA GLY A 313 -11.47 4.40 -9.30
C GLY A 313 -12.56 3.43 -9.78
N ALA A 314 -12.35 2.10 -9.66
CA ALA A 314 -13.26 1.12 -10.23
C ALA A 314 -13.85 0.17 -9.18
N ALA A 315 -15.06 -0.32 -9.43
CA ALA A 315 -15.72 -1.35 -8.62
C ALA A 315 -15.18 -2.73 -9.01
N THR A 316 -14.15 -3.22 -8.30
CA THR A 316 -13.52 -4.51 -8.64
C THR A 316 -13.77 -5.62 -7.63
N CYS A 317 -14.30 -5.33 -6.42
CA CYS A 317 -14.61 -6.34 -5.41
C CYS A 317 -16.01 -6.95 -5.66
N ASN A 318 -16.17 -7.64 -6.77
CA ASN A 318 -17.42 -8.28 -7.17
C ASN A 318 -17.19 -9.63 -7.84
N GLU A 319 -18.26 -10.38 -8.07
CA GLU A 319 -18.20 -11.72 -8.66
C GLU A 319 -17.67 -11.70 -10.12
N ALA A 320 -18.01 -10.67 -10.88
CA ALA A 320 -17.64 -10.57 -12.30
C ALA A 320 -16.12 -10.42 -12.49
N ILE A 321 -15.45 -9.67 -11.63
CA ILE A 321 -13.98 -9.53 -11.62
C ILE A 321 -13.30 -10.75 -11.00
N GLY A 322 -13.96 -11.40 -10.04
CA GLY A 322 -13.46 -12.60 -9.38
C GLY A 322 -12.39 -12.35 -8.31
N PRO A 323 -11.80 -13.44 -7.75
CA PRO A 323 -10.97 -13.37 -6.56
C PRO A 323 -9.50 -13.03 -6.81
N ASN A 324 -9.02 -13.10 -8.05
CA ASN A 324 -7.58 -13.02 -8.34
C ASN A 324 -7.15 -11.66 -8.91
N ARG A 325 -8.07 -10.86 -9.47
CA ARG A 325 -7.80 -9.55 -10.04
C ARG A 325 -8.18 -8.43 -9.07
N GLY A 326 -7.43 -7.35 -9.03
CA GLY A 326 -7.59 -6.32 -8.02
C GLY A 326 -7.35 -6.86 -6.60
N ALA A 327 -6.39 -7.77 -6.48
CA ALA A 327 -6.10 -8.56 -5.29
C ALA A 327 -4.64 -8.40 -4.85
N ASN A 328 -4.27 -9.01 -3.75
CA ASN A 328 -2.88 -9.18 -3.36
C ASN A 328 -2.31 -10.48 -3.95
N ALA A 329 -1.07 -10.48 -4.41
CA ALA A 329 -0.30 -11.67 -4.71
C ALA A 329 0.79 -11.89 -3.67
N ILE A 330 0.88 -13.10 -3.11
CA ILE A 330 1.84 -13.47 -2.08
C ILE A 330 2.96 -14.27 -2.73
N PHE A 331 4.21 -13.85 -2.49
CA PHE A 331 5.41 -14.53 -2.94
C PHE A 331 6.30 -14.93 -1.75
N ASP A 332 6.79 -16.16 -1.75
CA ASP A 332 7.87 -16.56 -0.86
C ASP A 332 9.22 -16.14 -1.47
N ILE A 333 10.12 -15.63 -0.65
CA ILE A 333 11.48 -15.21 -1.03
C ILE A 333 12.47 -16.28 -0.54
N SER A 334 13.17 -16.91 -1.47
CA SER A 334 14.22 -17.89 -1.15
C SER A 334 15.49 -17.22 -0.62
N ARG A 335 16.40 -18.02 0.00
CA ARG A 335 17.74 -17.56 0.42
C ARG A 335 18.61 -17.02 -0.73
N ARG A 336 18.23 -17.26 -1.98
CA ARG A 336 18.89 -16.73 -3.18
C ARG A 336 18.19 -15.50 -3.74
N ASN A 337 17.32 -14.90 -2.94
CA ASN A 337 16.50 -13.74 -3.34
C ASN A 337 15.66 -14.01 -4.60
N LYS A 338 15.09 -15.22 -4.70
CA LYS A 338 14.13 -15.56 -5.76
C LYS A 338 12.73 -15.61 -5.19
N MET A 339 11.83 -14.86 -5.82
CA MET A 339 10.41 -14.80 -5.49
C MET A 339 9.66 -15.96 -6.18
N THR A 340 8.77 -16.60 -5.45
CA THR A 340 7.94 -17.70 -5.95
C THR A 340 6.49 -17.46 -5.53
N PHE A 341 5.60 -17.33 -6.50
CA PHE A 341 4.17 -17.13 -6.28
C PHE A 341 3.55 -18.26 -5.45
N LYS A 342 2.63 -17.90 -4.55
CA LYS A 342 1.94 -18.82 -3.67
C LYS A 342 0.43 -18.78 -3.81
N SER A 343 -0.18 -17.61 -3.66
CA SER A 343 -1.62 -17.44 -3.73
C SER A 343 -2.03 -15.97 -3.89
N TYR A 344 -3.31 -15.76 -4.12
CA TYR A 344 -3.94 -14.44 -4.03
C TYR A 344 -4.73 -14.28 -2.74
N TYR A 345 -4.89 -13.04 -2.31
CA TYR A 345 -5.84 -12.64 -1.28
C TYR A 345 -6.66 -11.43 -1.74
N LYS A 346 -7.97 -11.55 -1.65
CA LYS A 346 -8.94 -10.47 -1.85
C LYS A 346 -9.96 -10.51 -0.72
N ILE A 347 -10.54 -9.36 -0.37
CA ILE A 347 -11.61 -9.35 0.65
C ILE A 347 -12.77 -10.27 0.20
N PRO A 348 -13.34 -11.06 1.13
CA PRO A 348 -14.39 -12.01 0.77
C PRO A 348 -15.77 -11.36 0.56
N ARG A 349 -15.90 -10.08 0.93
CA ARG A 349 -17.17 -9.34 0.77
C ARG A 349 -17.23 -8.70 -0.61
N HIS A 350 -18.39 -8.81 -1.25
CA HIS A 350 -18.66 -8.09 -2.49
C HIS A 350 -19.19 -6.70 -2.20
N GLN A 351 -18.76 -5.73 -2.99
CA GLN A 351 -19.19 -4.35 -2.96
C GLN A 351 -20.14 -4.06 -4.13
N ALA A 352 -20.94 -3.00 -4.03
CA ALA A 352 -21.78 -2.56 -5.13
C ALA A 352 -20.97 -2.01 -6.31
N ASP A 353 -21.56 -1.99 -7.50
CA ASP A 353 -20.95 -1.41 -8.70
C ASP A 353 -20.79 0.11 -8.62
N THR A 354 -21.33 0.73 -7.56
CA THR A 354 -21.17 2.16 -7.23
C THR A 354 -20.07 2.44 -6.24
N GLU A 355 -19.35 1.42 -5.78
CA GLU A 355 -18.30 1.52 -4.77
C GLU A 355 -16.95 1.09 -5.35
N ASN A 356 -15.99 2.02 -5.42
CA ASN A 356 -14.64 1.65 -5.78
C ASN A 356 -14.05 0.73 -4.70
N CYS A 357 -13.44 -0.34 -5.13
CA CYS A 357 -12.85 -1.31 -4.23
C CYS A 357 -11.76 -2.11 -4.94
N VAL A 358 -10.56 -2.07 -4.40
CA VAL A 358 -9.39 -2.81 -4.89
C VAL A 358 -8.34 -2.89 -3.79
N ALA A 359 -7.39 -3.81 -3.85
CA ALA A 359 -6.26 -3.89 -2.93
C ALA A 359 -5.43 -2.58 -2.98
N HIS A 360 -5.19 -1.97 -1.83
CA HIS A 360 -4.43 -0.73 -1.69
C HIS A 360 -3.38 -0.85 -0.56
N ASN A 361 -2.95 0.27 0.04
CA ASN A 361 -1.87 0.29 1.01
C ASN A 361 -2.24 -0.32 2.36
N GLY A 362 -1.27 -0.96 2.98
CA GLY A 362 -1.42 -1.58 4.28
C GLY A 362 -0.08 -1.75 5.01
N SER A 363 -0.14 -2.25 6.24
CA SER A 363 1.04 -2.51 7.06
C SER A 363 0.92 -3.79 7.86
N LEU A 364 2.06 -4.31 8.35
CA LEU A 364 2.04 -5.43 9.28
C LEU A 364 1.43 -5.03 10.64
N ILE A 365 0.71 -5.96 11.26
CA ILE A 365 0.43 -5.95 12.69
C ILE A 365 1.55 -6.77 13.36
N PRO A 366 2.40 -6.14 14.21
CA PRO A 366 3.64 -6.76 14.69
C PRO A 366 3.36 -7.82 15.76
N VAL A 367 3.30 -9.08 15.37
CA VAL A 367 3.07 -10.22 16.26
C VAL A 367 4.09 -11.34 16.02
N ASP A 368 4.51 -11.99 17.09
CA ASP A 368 5.47 -13.09 17.03
C ASP A 368 4.89 -14.31 16.33
N GLY A 369 5.66 -14.88 15.40
CA GLY A 369 5.36 -16.14 14.74
C GLY A 369 4.14 -16.12 13.82
N ARG A 370 3.63 -14.94 13.49
CA ARG A 370 2.53 -14.75 12.54
C ARG A 370 2.81 -13.61 11.59
N ASP A 371 2.31 -13.74 10.39
CA ASP A 371 2.33 -12.73 9.37
C ASP A 371 0.89 -12.20 9.21
N ILE A 372 0.60 -11.06 9.83
CA ILE A 372 -0.73 -10.42 9.81
C ILE A 372 -0.61 -9.03 9.24
N MET A 373 -1.49 -8.68 8.31
CA MET A 373 -1.56 -7.38 7.66
C MET A 373 -2.89 -6.69 7.96
N VAL A 374 -2.86 -5.39 8.13
CA VAL A 374 -4.02 -4.51 8.00
C VAL A 374 -3.89 -3.73 6.71
N GLN A 375 -4.98 -3.59 5.96
CA GLN A 375 -4.95 -3.06 4.60
C GLN A 375 -6.22 -2.30 4.25
N ALA A 376 -6.06 -1.19 3.52
CA ALA A 376 -7.15 -0.42 2.94
C ALA A 376 -7.64 -1.03 1.62
N TRP A 377 -8.94 -0.92 1.37
CA TRP A 377 -9.63 -1.42 0.18
C TRP A 377 -10.61 -0.38 -0.38
N TYR A 378 -10.28 0.89 -0.27
CA TYR A 378 -11.17 2.01 -0.64
C TYR A 378 -12.54 1.88 0.04
N GLN A 379 -13.66 1.87 -0.70
CA GLN A 379 -14.98 1.68 -0.12
C GLN A 379 -15.23 0.24 0.39
N GLY A 380 -14.43 -0.74 -0.01
CA GLY A 380 -14.37 -2.06 0.64
C GLY A 380 -13.83 -2.03 2.08
N GLY A 381 -13.45 -0.84 2.57
CA GLY A 381 -13.10 -0.58 3.96
C GLY A 381 -11.68 -1.01 4.32
N VAL A 382 -11.54 -1.54 5.52
CA VAL A 382 -10.27 -2.02 6.11
C VAL A 382 -10.37 -3.51 6.35
N SER A 383 -9.43 -4.27 5.83
CA SER A 383 -9.31 -5.71 6.06
C SER A 383 -8.09 -6.01 6.92
N ILE A 384 -8.25 -6.93 7.88
CA ILE A 384 -7.17 -7.47 8.70
C ILE A 384 -7.10 -8.96 8.38
N TRP A 385 -5.95 -9.43 7.92
CA TRP A 385 -5.84 -10.78 7.39
C TRP A 385 -4.50 -11.43 7.72
N ASP A 386 -4.54 -12.76 7.89
CA ASP A 386 -3.41 -13.62 8.27
C ASP A 386 -2.89 -14.34 7.02
N PHE A 387 -1.60 -14.18 6.71
CA PHE A 387 -0.87 -14.85 5.63
C PHE A 387 0.32 -15.67 6.15
N SER A 388 0.25 -16.09 7.39
CA SER A 388 1.29 -16.95 7.98
C SER A 388 1.51 -18.21 7.16
N ASP A 389 0.44 -18.79 6.60
CA ASP A 389 0.49 -19.73 5.48
C ASP A 389 0.31 -18.97 4.17
N SER A 390 1.40 -18.82 3.41
CA SER A 390 1.38 -18.08 2.14
C SER A 390 0.41 -18.67 1.11
N SER A 391 -0.01 -19.95 1.26
CA SER A 391 -0.93 -20.62 0.34
C SER A 391 -2.40 -20.50 0.74
N HIS A 392 -2.69 -20.11 1.98
CA HIS A 392 -4.05 -20.05 2.53
C HIS A 392 -4.28 -18.77 3.37
N PRO A 393 -4.13 -17.59 2.78
CA PRO A 393 -4.42 -16.34 3.47
C PRO A 393 -5.92 -16.25 3.78
N HIS A 394 -6.27 -15.61 4.91
CA HIS A 394 -7.67 -15.45 5.29
C HIS A 394 -7.90 -14.22 6.13
N GLU A 395 -9.09 -13.61 5.98
CA GLU A 395 -9.49 -12.48 6.79
C GLU A 395 -9.73 -12.88 8.25
N ILE A 396 -9.31 -12.01 9.16
CA ILE A 396 -9.48 -12.22 10.61
C ILE A 396 -10.27 -11.10 11.28
N GLY A 397 -10.52 -10.03 10.58
CA GLY A 397 -11.31 -8.89 11.02
C GLY A 397 -11.46 -7.86 9.92
N TYR A 398 -12.52 -7.05 10.01
CA TYR A 398 -12.77 -5.99 9.04
C TYR A 398 -13.54 -4.84 9.65
N PHE A 399 -13.46 -3.69 8.98
CA PHE A 399 -14.29 -2.53 9.21
C PHE A 399 -14.71 -1.96 7.84
N GLU A 400 -15.98 -1.68 7.67
CA GLU A 400 -16.55 -1.20 6.41
C GLU A 400 -17.58 -0.10 6.67
N ARG A 401 -17.63 0.87 5.76
CA ARG A 401 -18.69 1.87 5.70
C ARG A 401 -19.49 1.67 4.41
N GLY A 402 -20.79 1.92 4.47
CA GLY A 402 -21.62 1.96 3.27
C GLY A 402 -21.16 3.09 2.32
N PRO A 403 -21.66 3.05 1.07
CA PRO A 403 -21.16 3.87 -0.03
C PRO A 403 -21.03 5.34 0.33
N GLY A 404 -19.98 5.96 -0.20
CA GLY A 404 -19.77 7.40 -0.20
C GLY A 404 -20.73 8.13 -1.14
N ALA A 405 -20.54 9.45 -1.26
CA ALA A 405 -21.30 10.26 -2.20
C ALA A 405 -20.89 10.03 -3.67
N ASP A 406 -19.64 9.67 -3.87
CA ASP A 406 -19.00 9.47 -5.17
C ASP A 406 -18.46 8.04 -5.30
N LEU A 407 -18.30 7.57 -6.53
CA LEU A 407 -17.65 6.27 -6.80
C LEU A 407 -16.24 6.23 -6.21
N PHE A 408 -15.48 7.32 -6.30
CA PHE A 408 -14.12 7.42 -5.78
C PHE A 408 -14.14 7.95 -4.34
N ASP A 409 -14.19 7.04 -3.36
CA ASP A 409 -14.23 7.36 -1.92
C ASP A 409 -13.60 6.19 -1.12
N GLY A 410 -13.69 6.23 0.21
CA GLY A 410 -13.25 5.19 1.11
C GLY A 410 -11.83 5.39 1.66
N TYR A 411 -11.22 4.30 2.08
CA TYR A 411 -9.91 4.31 2.74
C TYR A 411 -8.76 4.32 1.73
N TRP A 412 -7.94 5.40 1.76
CA TRP A 412 -6.65 5.44 1.09
C TRP A 412 -5.62 4.56 1.81
N SER A 413 -5.50 4.73 3.13
CA SER A 413 -4.51 4.07 3.97
C SER A 413 -5.12 3.50 5.23
N ALA A 414 -4.59 2.36 5.70
CA ALA A 414 -4.92 1.77 6.98
C ALA A 414 -3.67 1.10 7.57
N TYR A 415 -3.12 1.68 8.65
CA TYR A 415 -1.86 1.24 9.23
C TYR A 415 -1.96 0.98 10.72
N TYR A 416 -1.23 -0.05 11.16
CA TYR A 416 -1.09 -0.34 12.60
C TYR A 416 0.07 0.45 13.19
N TYR A 417 -0.25 1.23 14.21
CA TYR A 417 0.74 1.97 14.97
C TYR A 417 0.45 1.92 16.46
N ASN A 418 1.42 1.41 17.25
CA ASN A 418 1.46 1.45 18.70
C ASN A 418 0.20 0.97 19.46
N GLY A 419 -0.54 0.00 18.89
CA GLY A 419 -1.69 -0.63 19.55
C GLY A 419 -3.05 -0.31 18.94
N TYR A 420 -3.07 0.52 17.88
CA TYR A 420 -4.27 0.91 17.15
C TYR A 420 -4.05 0.84 15.64
N ILE A 421 -5.13 0.79 14.91
CA ILE A 421 -5.15 0.97 13.45
C ILE A 421 -5.63 2.39 13.18
N PHE A 422 -4.91 3.10 12.35
CA PHE A 422 -5.27 4.45 11.91
C PHE A 422 -5.57 4.40 10.42
N GLY A 423 -6.72 4.96 10.06
CA GLY A 423 -7.18 5.00 8.67
C GLY A 423 -7.33 6.44 8.19
N SER A 424 -6.86 6.67 6.97
CA SER A 424 -7.10 7.90 6.22
C SER A 424 -8.20 7.63 5.21
N GLU A 425 -9.35 8.23 5.45
CA GLU A 425 -10.53 8.09 4.61
C GLU A 425 -10.72 9.38 3.80
N PHE A 426 -10.99 9.22 2.52
CA PHE A 426 -10.99 10.35 1.55
C PHE A 426 -11.81 11.53 2.01
N SER A 427 -13.09 11.28 2.26
CA SER A 427 -14.07 12.33 2.53
C SER A 427 -14.40 12.46 4.01
N ARG A 428 -14.35 11.36 4.78
CA ARG A 428 -14.81 11.31 6.16
C ARG A 428 -13.72 11.58 7.20
N GLY A 429 -12.44 11.62 6.78
CA GLY A 429 -11.33 12.11 7.59
C GLY A 429 -10.42 11.04 8.16
N PHE A 430 -10.06 11.16 9.45
CA PHE A 430 -9.08 10.33 10.13
C PHE A 430 -9.76 9.40 11.14
N ASP A 431 -9.70 8.11 10.89
CA ASP A 431 -10.29 7.07 11.74
C ASP A 431 -9.27 6.41 12.66
N VAL A 432 -9.73 6.00 13.82
CA VAL A 432 -9.00 5.14 14.75
C VAL A 432 -9.82 3.87 14.99
N LEU A 433 -9.22 2.73 14.67
CA LEU A 433 -9.79 1.41 14.90
C LEU A 433 -8.94 0.64 15.91
N LYS A 434 -9.52 -0.37 16.53
CA LYS A 434 -8.83 -1.30 17.41
C LYS A 434 -9.26 -2.72 17.09
N ILE A 435 -8.31 -3.62 16.95
CA ILE A 435 -8.58 -5.06 16.90
C ILE A 435 -8.34 -5.69 18.27
N ASP A 436 -9.26 -6.56 18.69
CA ASP A 436 -9.15 -7.38 19.90
C ASP A 436 -9.28 -8.86 19.51
N ASP A 437 -8.18 -9.42 18.99
CA ASP A 437 -8.08 -10.81 18.57
C ASP A 437 -6.90 -11.48 19.27
N ARG A 438 -7.06 -12.78 19.63
CA ARG A 438 -5.98 -13.54 20.27
C ARG A 438 -4.71 -13.63 19.43
N ARG A 439 -4.87 -13.61 18.09
CA ARG A 439 -3.75 -13.68 17.12
C ARG A 439 -2.93 -12.40 17.11
N THR A 440 -3.52 -11.24 17.45
CA THR A 440 -2.85 -9.94 17.47
C THR A 440 -2.45 -9.48 18.88
N LYS A 441 -2.66 -10.31 19.92
CA LYS A 441 -2.53 -9.92 21.33
C LYS A 441 -1.16 -9.33 21.71
N GLY A 442 -0.09 -9.77 21.05
CA GLY A 442 1.28 -9.29 21.30
C GLY A 442 1.62 -7.95 20.67
N ALA A 443 0.90 -7.56 19.63
CA ALA A 443 1.22 -6.38 18.81
C ALA A 443 1.29 -5.07 19.60
N LYS A 444 0.43 -4.88 20.61
CA LYS A 444 0.39 -3.66 21.45
C LYS A 444 1.66 -3.41 22.25
N ASP A 445 2.48 -4.44 22.44
CA ASP A 445 3.73 -4.38 23.22
C ASP A 445 4.91 -3.95 22.31
N VAL A 446 4.76 -4.01 21.00
CA VAL A 446 5.70 -3.47 20.02
C VAL A 446 5.42 -1.97 19.87
N LYS A 447 6.48 -1.16 19.97
CA LYS A 447 6.39 0.30 19.85
C LYS A 447 7.35 0.80 18.80
N TYR A 448 6.83 1.60 17.91
CA TYR A 448 7.60 2.34 16.93
C TYR A 448 7.72 3.80 17.37
N ASP A 449 8.90 4.38 17.24
CA ASP A 449 9.12 5.81 17.43
C ASP A 449 8.82 6.57 16.13
N ILE A 450 9.24 6.00 15.00
CA ILE A 450 8.91 6.47 13.64
C ILE A 450 8.30 5.31 12.87
N PHE A 451 7.25 5.60 12.09
CA PHE A 451 6.69 4.64 11.16
C PHE A 451 6.27 5.35 9.86
N ASN A 452 6.94 4.99 8.77
CA ASN A 452 6.59 5.32 7.41
C ASN A 452 6.29 3.99 6.72
N VAL A 453 5.14 3.86 6.07
CA VAL A 453 4.69 2.55 5.56
C VAL A 453 5.65 1.95 4.54
N GLN A 454 6.23 2.78 3.67
CA GLN A 454 7.20 2.33 2.65
C GLN A 454 8.63 2.17 3.19
N THR A 455 8.85 2.38 4.50
CA THR A 455 10.09 2.06 5.20
C THR A 455 9.78 1.06 6.29
N GLN A 456 9.71 -0.20 5.93
CA GLN A 456 9.27 -1.24 6.84
C GLN A 456 10.29 -1.47 7.96
N PRO A 457 9.90 -1.32 9.24
CA PRO A 457 10.78 -1.61 10.37
C PRO A 457 10.75 -3.11 10.70
N GLU A 458 11.89 -3.66 11.12
CA GLU A 458 11.92 -4.97 11.77
C GLU A 458 11.42 -4.84 13.21
N TYR A 459 10.47 -5.67 13.62
CA TYR A 459 10.11 -5.80 15.04
C TYR A 459 10.71 -7.07 15.63
N LYS A 460 11.19 -6.95 16.90
CA LYS A 460 11.79 -8.08 17.60
C LYS A 460 10.72 -8.90 18.28
N GLU A 461 10.81 -10.20 18.09
CA GLU A 461 10.00 -11.18 18.82
C GLU A 461 10.36 -11.18 20.31
N ARG A 462 9.40 -11.54 21.17
CA ARG A 462 9.58 -11.52 22.64
C ARG A 462 10.75 -12.40 23.06
N GLY A 463 11.73 -11.78 23.69
CA GLY A 463 12.89 -12.49 24.27
C GLY A 463 14.21 -11.74 24.23
N HIS A 464 14.35 -10.70 23.45
CA HIS A 464 15.60 -9.94 23.34
C HIS A 464 15.36 -8.43 23.33
N GLY A 465 15.78 -7.84 24.43
CA GLY A 465 15.97 -6.45 24.80
C GLY A 465 15.59 -5.30 23.84
N HIS A 466 15.10 -4.25 24.46
CA HIS A 466 14.77 -2.97 23.82
C HIS A 466 15.78 -2.56 22.74
N GLY A 467 15.39 -2.70 21.49
CA GLY A 467 16.13 -2.10 20.38
C GLY A 467 15.77 -0.62 20.29
N HIS A 468 16.75 0.23 20.48
CA HIS A 468 16.62 1.64 20.14
C HIS A 468 16.51 1.75 18.60
N TRP A 469 15.37 2.19 18.14
CA TRP A 469 15.16 2.57 16.75
C TRP A 469 15.66 4.01 16.53
N TRP A 470 16.30 4.23 15.46
CA TRP A 470 16.97 5.37 14.81
C TRP A 470 16.64 6.78 15.29
#